data_867d0211a31579c9d4839556f3d12a78
#
_entry.id   867d0211a31579c9d4839556f3d12a78
#
_cell.length_a   1.000
_cell.length_b   1.000
_cell.length_c   1.000
_cell.angle_alpha   90.00
_cell.angle_beta   90.00
_cell.angle_gamma   90.00
#
_symmetry.space_group_name_H-M   'P 1'
#
loop_
_entity.id
_entity.type
_entity.pdbx_description
1 polymer ?
#
loop_
_entity_poly.entity_id
_entity_poly.type
_entity_poly.pdbx_seq_one_letter_code
_entity_poly.pdbx_strand_id
1 'polypeptide(L)'
;MKKIICAIALMTATLSVFAQDGIVKKARYKLEEAQNLTANKERTEKEDAKLKELISTTLEMIEPTLTSPETKKQKANAWDIKANLELFQINPIIDLLQANQPVDTAQFARLVVAALDAIEKCYKEEEASGILEKYKKDNTVDCYSVKNKLYAMNCRQYLAFCGQMFFQNKEYGKAVDAFKRYMSFSETYTIVAEETKMDPEDANTAKMAYFTCLAAYFNKDYKTLSQFMPLAKHYTEDIDQVNQLEMTAYIEQGDTIGWLNAGKKIVFDNPKDNAPLAQNLLAYYFNKNDEKGTSEFIKELLDADPESAIGNYANGLVLMNAKKYAEAITYFEKAADADPEYSDAYYNAGVCHSNIGYDINESLNGKKMTVAQQKAEIQKVKDEYAKAEPFFLRVKELEPENAHKWASRLSTVYYILEDKAKQAEMDKLLGE
;
A
#
# COMPACT_ATOMS: atom_id res chain seq x y z
N MET A 1 -2.91 26.88 60.86
CA MET A 1 -2.04 26.89 59.67
C MET A 1 -2.67 26.31 58.44
N LYS A 2 -3.24 25.08 58.41
CA LYS A 2 -3.86 24.51 57.19
C LYS A 2 -5.02 25.34 56.58
N LYS A 3 -5.87 25.98 57.41
CA LYS A 3 -6.98 26.83 56.92
C LYS A 3 -6.51 28.16 56.30
N ILE A 4 -5.38 28.69 56.76
CA ILE A 4 -4.79 29.95 56.21
C ILE A 4 -4.10 29.64 54.88
N ILE A 5 -3.41 28.50 54.73
CA ILE A 5 -2.78 28.08 53.49
C ILE A 5 -3.84 27.82 52.42
N CYS A 6 -4.97 27.17 52.73
CA CYS A 6 -6.10 27.00 51.78
C CYS A 6 -6.72 28.35 51.39
N ALA A 7 -6.87 29.31 52.29
CA ALA A 7 -7.42 30.63 51.98
C ALA A 7 -6.49 31.46 51.08
N ILE A 8 -5.17 31.39 51.31
CA ILE A 8 -4.18 32.06 50.45
C ILE A 8 -4.12 31.40 49.10
N ALA A 9 -4.16 30.07 48.98
CA ALA A 9 -4.22 29.34 47.73
C ALA A 9 -5.51 29.63 46.96
N LEU A 10 -6.67 29.76 47.63
CA LEU A 10 -7.92 30.18 46.96
C LEU A 10 -7.87 31.64 46.49
N MET A 11 -7.29 32.58 47.28
CA MET A 11 -7.17 33.96 46.86
C MET A 11 -6.18 34.13 45.71
N THR A 12 -5.08 33.41 45.71
CA THR A 12 -4.14 33.45 44.55
C THR A 12 -4.77 32.83 43.28
N ALA A 13 -5.52 31.77 43.40
CA ALA A 13 -6.24 31.16 42.28
C ALA A 13 -7.32 32.10 41.72
N THR A 14 -8.09 32.80 42.58
CA THR A 14 -9.11 33.75 42.13
C THR A 14 -8.50 35.00 41.49
N LEU A 15 -7.38 35.53 42.04
CA LEU A 15 -6.69 36.67 41.46
C LEU A 15 -6.05 36.33 40.08
N SER A 16 -5.52 35.12 39.92
CA SER A 16 -4.99 34.67 38.63
C SER A 16 -6.08 34.51 37.57
N VAL A 17 -7.26 34.03 37.94
CA VAL A 17 -8.44 33.90 37.09
C VAL A 17 -8.93 35.24 36.58
N PHE A 18 -9.06 36.27 37.47
CA PHE A 18 -9.46 37.61 37.07
C PHE A 18 -8.40 38.31 36.21
N ALA A 19 -7.12 38.05 36.47
CA ALA A 19 -6.03 38.60 35.65
C ALA A 19 -6.05 37.98 34.23
N GLN A 20 -6.27 36.71 34.11
CA GLN A 20 -6.36 36.01 32.82
C GLN A 20 -7.61 36.40 32.01
N ASP A 21 -8.77 36.61 32.68
CA ASP A 21 -9.97 37.15 32.03
C ASP A 21 -9.73 38.51 31.42
N GLY A 22 -8.99 39.38 32.12
CA GLY A 22 -8.55 40.69 31.61
C GLY A 22 -7.62 40.58 30.40
N ILE A 23 -6.69 39.63 30.41
CA ILE A 23 -5.74 39.37 29.31
C ILE A 23 -6.50 38.87 28.06
N VAL A 24 -7.36 37.87 28.22
CA VAL A 24 -8.12 37.30 27.11
C VAL A 24 -9.07 38.32 26.49
N LYS A 25 -9.72 39.19 27.31
CA LYS A 25 -10.54 40.29 26.80
C LYS A 25 -9.73 41.28 25.96
N LYS A 26 -8.58 41.68 26.42
CA LYS A 26 -7.69 42.58 25.67
C LYS A 26 -7.20 41.93 24.36
N ALA A 27 -6.86 40.66 24.42
CA ALA A 27 -6.46 39.90 23.23
C ALA A 27 -7.62 39.81 22.21
N ARG A 28 -8.86 39.67 22.67
CA ARG A 28 -10.06 39.65 21.80
C ARG A 28 -10.25 41.00 21.07
N TYR A 29 -10.08 42.13 21.73
CA TYR A 29 -10.10 43.43 21.07
C TYR A 29 -9.01 43.60 20.02
N LYS A 30 -7.77 43.12 20.32
CA LYS A 30 -6.70 43.12 19.34
C LYS A 30 -6.96 42.21 18.15
N LEU A 31 -7.59 41.06 18.38
CA LEU A 31 -8.07 40.18 17.30
C LEU A 31 -9.09 40.87 16.41
N GLU A 32 -10.08 41.55 16.97
CA GLU A 32 -11.07 42.34 16.22
C GLU A 32 -10.40 43.44 15.38
N GLU A 33 -9.40 44.13 15.92
CA GLU A 33 -8.60 45.10 15.17
C GLU A 33 -7.84 44.42 14.01
N ALA A 34 -7.24 43.26 14.23
CA ALA A 34 -6.58 42.47 13.18
C ALA A 34 -7.57 42.00 12.12
N GLN A 35 -8.79 41.58 12.50
CA GLN A 35 -9.87 41.19 11.57
C GLN A 35 -10.28 42.35 10.66
N ASN A 36 -10.41 43.53 11.22
CA ASN A 36 -10.73 44.72 10.44
C ASN A 36 -9.67 45.07 9.41
N LEU A 37 -8.38 44.90 9.78
CA LEU A 37 -7.27 45.06 8.84
C LEU A 37 -7.27 43.99 7.75
N THR A 38 -7.51 42.73 8.09
CA THR A 38 -7.55 41.63 7.10
C THR A 38 -8.73 41.72 6.14
N ALA A 39 -9.85 42.37 6.52
CA ALA A 39 -10.98 42.60 5.64
C ALA A 39 -10.66 43.59 4.49
N ASN A 40 -9.66 44.46 4.67
CA ASN A 40 -9.20 45.36 3.62
C ASN A 40 -8.14 44.62 2.75
N LYS A 41 -8.52 44.33 1.47
CA LYS A 41 -7.61 43.67 0.52
C LYS A 41 -6.50 44.60 -0.03
N GLU A 42 -6.73 45.90 -0.02
CA GLU A 42 -5.78 46.93 -0.48
C GLU A 42 -5.08 47.62 0.68
N ARG A 43 -4.39 46.83 1.52
CA ARG A 43 -3.68 47.39 2.65
C ARG A 43 -2.39 48.09 2.21
N THR A 44 -2.09 49.20 2.91
CA THR A 44 -0.83 49.89 2.80
C THR A 44 0.28 49.11 3.54
N GLU A 45 1.54 49.32 3.18
CA GLU A 45 2.69 48.71 3.90
C GLU A 45 2.64 48.97 5.42
N LYS A 46 2.13 50.17 5.83
CA LYS A 46 1.97 50.51 7.24
C LYS A 46 0.90 49.68 7.93
N GLU A 47 -0.21 49.40 7.24
CA GLU A 47 -1.27 48.52 7.75
C GLU A 47 -0.85 47.05 7.82
N ASP A 48 -0.02 46.59 6.86
CA ASP A 48 0.57 45.26 6.92
C ASP A 48 1.58 45.12 8.06
N ALA A 49 2.40 46.13 8.29
CA ALA A 49 3.30 46.16 9.44
C ALA A 49 2.54 46.16 10.78
N LYS A 50 1.44 46.93 10.86
CA LYS A 50 0.56 46.96 12.03
C LYS A 50 -0.12 45.61 12.25
N LEU A 51 -0.58 44.95 11.20
CA LEU A 51 -1.20 43.60 11.29
C LEU A 51 -0.19 42.59 11.84
N LYS A 52 1.03 42.56 11.33
CA LYS A 52 2.10 41.70 11.83
C LYS A 52 2.41 41.95 13.32
N GLU A 53 2.47 43.20 13.74
CA GLU A 53 2.68 43.56 15.14
C GLU A 53 1.50 43.11 16.02
N LEU A 54 0.26 43.32 15.58
CA LEU A 54 -0.95 42.86 16.29
C LEU A 54 -0.95 41.36 16.48
N ILE A 55 -0.57 40.60 15.44
CA ILE A 55 -0.52 39.14 15.50
C ILE A 55 0.53 38.69 16.54
N SER A 56 1.78 39.15 16.42
CA SER A 56 2.87 38.73 17.31
C SER A 56 2.58 39.10 18.76
N THR A 57 2.22 40.37 19.03
CA THR A 57 1.99 40.85 20.41
C THR A 57 0.77 40.19 21.05
N THR A 58 -0.24 39.80 20.24
CA THR A 58 -1.44 39.12 20.77
C THR A 58 -1.14 37.67 21.08
N LEU A 59 -0.37 36.96 20.23
CA LEU A 59 0.11 35.60 20.50
C LEU A 59 0.91 35.53 21.80
N GLU A 60 1.87 36.45 21.98
CA GLU A 60 2.65 36.53 23.22
C GLU A 60 1.77 36.83 24.44
N MET A 61 0.75 37.66 24.29
CA MET A 61 -0.17 38.03 25.38
C MET A 61 -1.00 36.85 25.87
N ILE A 62 -1.44 35.95 24.98
CA ILE A 62 -2.30 34.80 25.35
C ILE A 62 -1.54 33.56 25.81
N GLU A 63 -0.24 33.45 25.52
CA GLU A 63 0.58 32.29 25.84
C GLU A 63 0.50 31.83 27.31
N PRO A 64 0.56 32.72 28.32
CA PRO A 64 0.36 32.34 29.72
C PRO A 64 -1.00 31.69 30.00
N THR A 65 -2.06 32.13 29.30
CA THR A 65 -3.40 31.51 29.45
C THR A 65 -3.47 30.14 28.84
N LEU A 66 -2.81 29.88 27.71
CA LEU A 66 -2.78 28.61 27.00
C LEU A 66 -2.09 27.52 27.85
N THR A 67 -1.07 27.90 28.61
CA THR A 67 -0.26 26.99 29.45
C THR A 67 -0.76 26.88 30.89
N SER A 68 -1.62 27.77 31.37
CA SER A 68 -2.17 27.76 32.72
C SER A 68 -3.06 26.54 32.99
N PRO A 69 -3.00 25.92 34.19
CA PRO A 69 -3.93 24.85 34.59
C PRO A 69 -5.35 25.35 34.90
N GLU A 70 -5.55 26.68 34.98
CA GLU A 70 -6.79 27.29 35.45
C GLU A 70 -7.75 27.66 34.32
N THR A 71 -9.04 27.45 34.52
CA THR A 71 -10.23 27.82 33.74
C THR A 71 -10.29 27.42 32.26
N LYS A 72 -11.00 26.32 32.01
CA LYS A 72 -11.21 25.74 30.66
C LYS A 72 -11.87 26.73 29.66
N LYS A 73 -12.84 27.56 30.11
CA LYS A 73 -13.52 28.52 29.24
C LYS A 73 -12.59 29.61 28.71
N GLN A 74 -11.68 30.11 29.55
CA GLN A 74 -10.71 31.13 29.13
C GLN A 74 -9.67 30.55 28.18
N LYS A 75 -9.27 29.28 28.38
CA LYS A 75 -8.41 28.58 27.46
C LYS A 75 -9.05 28.36 26.11
N ALA A 76 -10.31 27.94 26.07
CA ALA A 76 -11.03 27.81 24.80
C ALA A 76 -11.04 29.12 24.01
N ASN A 77 -11.33 30.25 24.69
CA ASN A 77 -11.28 31.57 24.06
C ASN A 77 -9.86 31.95 23.60
N ALA A 78 -8.83 31.67 24.40
CA ALA A 78 -7.44 31.94 24.02
C ALA A 78 -6.99 31.08 22.84
N TRP A 79 -7.39 29.81 22.77
CA TRP A 79 -7.12 28.93 21.63
C TRP A 79 -7.85 29.38 20.37
N ASP A 80 -9.10 29.87 20.48
CA ASP A 80 -9.82 30.45 19.36
C ASP A 80 -9.13 31.71 18.82
N ILE A 81 -8.66 32.59 19.72
CA ILE A 81 -7.87 33.76 19.31
C ILE A 81 -6.61 33.33 18.56
N LYS A 82 -5.87 32.35 19.10
CA LYS A 82 -4.68 31.82 18.43
C LYS A 82 -5.01 31.26 17.04
N ALA A 83 -6.06 30.45 16.93
CA ALA A 83 -6.48 29.89 15.66
C ALA A 83 -6.73 30.96 14.59
N ASN A 84 -7.48 32.01 14.93
CA ASN A 84 -7.77 33.10 14.01
C ASN A 84 -6.51 33.91 13.62
N LEU A 85 -5.58 34.13 14.56
CA LEU A 85 -4.32 34.82 14.26
C LEU A 85 -3.40 34.00 13.34
N GLU A 86 -3.36 32.67 13.49
CA GLU A 86 -2.62 31.79 12.56
C GLU A 86 -3.27 31.79 11.17
N LEU A 87 -4.60 31.77 11.10
CA LEU A 87 -5.35 31.83 9.83
C LEU A 87 -5.08 33.12 9.07
N PHE A 88 -4.95 34.27 9.76
CA PHE A 88 -4.60 35.54 9.09
C PHE A 88 -3.23 35.52 8.44
N GLN A 89 -2.30 34.69 8.91
CA GLN A 89 -1.01 34.51 8.29
C GLN A 89 -1.07 33.55 7.09
N ILE A 90 -2.05 32.66 7.05
CA ILE A 90 -2.26 31.70 5.95
C ILE A 90 -2.86 32.39 4.72
N ASN A 91 -3.82 33.30 4.92
CA ASN A 91 -4.58 33.92 3.83
C ASN A 91 -3.70 34.53 2.72
N PRO A 92 -2.66 35.34 3.01
CA PRO A 92 -1.80 35.88 1.96
C PRO A 92 -1.06 34.80 1.16
N ILE A 93 -0.74 33.67 1.78
CA ILE A 93 -0.06 32.55 1.11
C ILE A 93 -1.07 31.85 0.18
N ILE A 94 -2.33 31.71 0.58
CA ILE A 94 -3.39 31.17 -0.26
C ILE A 94 -3.60 32.04 -1.49
N ASP A 95 -3.62 33.36 -1.33
CA ASP A 95 -3.75 34.31 -2.45
C ASP A 95 -2.60 34.13 -3.45
N LEU A 96 -1.36 33.96 -2.98
CA LEU A 96 -0.20 33.64 -3.84
C LEU A 96 -0.34 32.28 -4.55
N LEU A 97 -0.78 31.24 -3.84
CA LEU A 97 -1.03 29.92 -4.43
C LEU A 97 -2.10 29.98 -5.54
N GLN A 98 -3.18 30.71 -5.31
CA GLN A 98 -4.25 30.92 -6.31
C GLN A 98 -3.75 31.71 -7.54
N ALA A 99 -2.78 32.60 -7.33
CA ALA A 99 -2.14 33.34 -8.40
C ALA A 99 -0.96 32.59 -9.07
N ASN A 100 -0.76 31.30 -8.75
CA ASN A 100 0.36 30.48 -9.21
C ASN A 100 1.74 31.11 -8.92
N GLN A 101 1.84 31.85 -7.83
CA GLN A 101 3.11 32.45 -7.40
C GLN A 101 3.88 31.52 -6.45
N PRO A 102 5.22 31.55 -6.47
CA PRO A 102 6.03 30.76 -5.54
C PRO A 102 5.72 31.10 -4.09
N VAL A 103 5.60 30.07 -3.25
CA VAL A 103 5.35 30.22 -1.81
C VAL A 103 6.37 29.40 -1.00
N ASP A 104 6.65 29.83 0.22
CA ASP A 104 7.34 29.00 1.20
C ASP A 104 6.40 27.92 1.72
N THR A 105 6.50 26.73 1.12
CA THR A 105 5.65 25.57 1.43
C THR A 105 5.87 25.06 2.85
N ALA A 106 7.08 25.19 3.40
CA ALA A 106 7.38 24.79 4.77
C ALA A 106 6.74 25.75 5.77
N GLN A 107 6.77 27.07 5.49
CA GLN A 107 6.05 28.06 6.29
C GLN A 107 4.54 27.84 6.21
N PHE A 108 4.00 27.62 5.02
CA PHE A 108 2.57 27.34 4.83
C PHE A 108 2.12 26.13 5.65
N ALA A 109 2.82 25.00 5.54
CA ALA A 109 2.49 23.80 6.28
C ALA A 109 2.56 24.00 7.80
N ARG A 110 3.55 24.73 8.30
CA ARG A 110 3.67 25.06 9.72
C ARG A 110 2.47 25.86 10.22
N LEU A 111 2.05 26.87 9.46
CA LEU A 111 0.90 27.72 9.82
C LEU A 111 -0.42 26.94 9.79
N VAL A 112 -0.62 26.09 8.78
CA VAL A 112 -1.80 25.22 8.68
C VAL A 112 -1.89 24.27 9.88
N VAL A 113 -0.78 23.65 10.24
CA VAL A 113 -0.71 22.77 11.42
C VAL A 113 -0.97 23.56 12.70
N ALA A 114 -0.35 24.76 12.86
CA ALA A 114 -0.54 25.60 14.05
C ALA A 114 -2.01 26.08 14.20
N ALA A 115 -2.63 26.49 13.11
CA ALA A 115 -4.04 26.90 13.12
C ALA A 115 -4.95 25.71 13.49
N LEU A 116 -4.73 24.54 12.88
CA LEU A 116 -5.52 23.35 13.16
C LEU A 116 -5.33 22.85 14.60
N ASP A 117 -4.09 22.88 15.11
CA ASP A 117 -3.80 22.57 16.52
C ASP A 117 -4.58 23.48 17.47
N ALA A 118 -4.64 24.78 17.16
CA ALA A 118 -5.35 25.73 17.98
C ALA A 118 -6.87 25.49 17.94
N ILE A 119 -7.41 25.17 16.77
CA ILE A 119 -8.84 24.82 16.60
C ILE A 119 -9.19 23.55 17.39
N GLU A 120 -8.39 22.49 17.27
CA GLU A 120 -8.63 21.22 17.97
C GLU A 120 -8.48 21.37 19.49
N LYS A 121 -7.53 22.19 19.96
CA LYS A 121 -7.38 22.48 21.39
C LYS A 121 -8.54 23.33 21.93
N CYS A 122 -9.02 24.31 21.15
CA CYS A 122 -10.24 25.05 21.47
C CYS A 122 -11.43 24.08 21.65
N TYR A 123 -11.61 23.18 20.70
CA TYR A 123 -12.65 22.15 20.76
C TYR A 123 -12.55 21.29 22.04
N LYS A 124 -11.36 20.77 22.37
CA LYS A 124 -11.17 19.96 23.59
C LYS A 124 -11.46 20.71 24.88
N GLU A 125 -11.12 22.00 24.96
CA GLU A 125 -11.44 22.82 26.14
C GLU A 125 -12.94 23.12 26.22
N GLU A 126 -13.64 23.33 25.10
CA GLU A 126 -15.09 23.52 25.08
C GLU A 126 -15.83 22.23 25.42
N GLU A 127 -15.38 21.07 24.91
CA GLU A 127 -15.89 19.76 25.26
C GLU A 127 -15.73 19.51 26.78
N ALA A 128 -14.52 19.69 27.29
CA ALA A 128 -14.21 19.47 28.71
C ALA A 128 -14.92 20.44 29.66
N SER A 129 -15.37 21.61 29.19
CA SER A 129 -16.16 22.58 29.96
C SER A 129 -17.67 22.38 29.83
N GLY A 130 -18.11 21.46 28.96
CA GLY A 130 -19.53 21.19 28.72
C GLY A 130 -20.22 22.25 27.84
N ILE A 131 -19.47 23.13 27.16
CA ILE A 131 -20.02 24.16 26.27
C ILE A 131 -20.70 23.49 25.06
N LEU A 132 -20.08 22.44 24.49
CA LEU A 132 -20.65 21.72 23.35
C LEU A 132 -22.01 21.08 23.67
N GLU A 133 -22.15 20.49 24.86
CA GLU A 133 -23.42 19.91 25.30
C GLU A 133 -24.50 20.97 25.57
N LYS A 134 -24.11 22.17 26.02
CA LYS A 134 -25.01 23.31 26.15
C LYS A 134 -25.44 23.82 24.78
N TYR A 135 -24.51 23.95 23.85
CA TYR A 135 -24.81 24.38 22.47
C TYR A 135 -25.78 23.42 21.76
N LYS A 136 -25.59 22.08 21.91
CA LYS A 136 -26.56 21.11 21.37
C LYS A 136 -27.97 21.27 21.87
N LYS A 137 -28.14 21.77 23.11
CA LYS A 137 -29.45 22.02 23.72
C LYS A 137 -29.98 23.41 23.40
N ASP A 138 -29.12 24.38 23.27
CA ASP A 138 -29.41 25.77 23.02
C ASP A 138 -28.36 26.39 22.11
N ASN A 139 -28.65 26.51 20.83
CA ASN A 139 -27.75 27.01 19.80
C ASN A 139 -27.42 28.51 19.92
N THR A 140 -27.98 29.22 20.89
CA THR A 140 -27.63 30.61 21.22
C THR A 140 -26.38 30.70 22.11
N VAL A 141 -25.94 29.55 22.68
CA VAL A 141 -24.68 29.47 23.45
C VAL A 141 -23.49 29.73 22.55
N ASP A 142 -22.62 30.63 22.97
CA ASP A 142 -21.40 30.95 22.21
C ASP A 142 -20.43 29.76 22.24
N CYS A 143 -20.14 29.21 21.03
CA CYS A 143 -19.30 28.04 20.83
C CYS A 143 -18.32 28.31 19.69
N TYR A 144 -17.04 28.51 20.02
CA TYR A 144 -15.99 28.83 19.06
C TYR A 144 -15.70 27.67 18.10
N SER A 145 -15.78 26.45 18.58
CA SER A 145 -15.55 25.29 17.74
C SER A 145 -16.57 25.22 16.58
N VAL A 146 -17.83 25.55 16.84
CA VAL A 146 -18.85 25.58 15.78
C VAL A 146 -18.58 26.73 14.80
N LYS A 147 -18.15 27.90 15.28
CA LYS A 147 -17.77 29.04 14.42
C LYS A 147 -16.57 28.72 13.55
N ASN A 148 -15.62 27.94 14.08
CA ASN A 148 -14.40 27.56 13.38
C ASN A 148 -14.57 26.34 12.45
N LYS A 149 -15.78 25.75 12.34
CA LYS A 149 -16.04 24.55 11.54
C LYS A 149 -15.50 24.67 10.10
N LEU A 150 -15.82 25.75 9.40
CA LEU A 150 -15.39 25.97 8.03
C LEU A 150 -13.85 26.11 7.92
N TYR A 151 -13.25 26.82 8.84
CA TYR A 151 -11.78 26.97 8.89
C TYR A 151 -11.08 25.63 9.16
N ALA A 152 -11.63 24.82 10.06
CA ALA A 152 -11.11 23.49 10.34
C ALA A 152 -11.16 22.58 9.10
N MET A 153 -12.28 22.61 8.37
CA MET A 153 -12.42 21.86 7.10
C MET A 153 -11.43 22.31 6.03
N ASN A 154 -11.22 23.63 5.89
CA ASN A 154 -10.26 24.18 4.95
C ASN A 154 -8.81 23.77 5.35
N CYS A 155 -8.45 23.90 6.62
CA CYS A 155 -7.15 23.45 7.10
C CYS A 155 -6.92 21.95 6.87
N ARG A 156 -7.97 21.12 7.01
CA ARG A 156 -7.88 19.69 6.66
C ARG A 156 -7.50 19.50 5.19
N GLN A 157 -8.14 20.22 4.26
CA GLN A 157 -7.77 20.12 2.83
C GLN A 157 -6.32 20.56 2.57
N TYR A 158 -5.86 21.60 3.26
CA TYR A 158 -4.47 22.04 3.16
C TYR A 158 -3.48 21.02 3.72
N LEU A 159 -3.88 20.15 4.68
CA LEU A 159 -3.01 19.04 5.13
C LEU A 159 -2.69 18.06 3.99
N ALA A 160 -3.66 17.76 3.13
CA ALA A 160 -3.42 16.90 1.96
C ALA A 160 -2.38 17.53 1.02
N PHE A 161 -2.51 18.84 0.75
CA PHE A 161 -1.54 19.59 -0.04
C PHE A 161 -0.14 19.60 0.64
N CYS A 162 -0.07 19.90 1.93
CA CYS A 162 1.19 19.88 2.68
C CYS A 162 1.84 18.49 2.64
N GLY A 163 1.06 17.43 2.79
CA GLY A 163 1.53 16.07 2.69
C GLY A 163 2.17 15.76 1.34
N GLN A 164 1.55 16.20 0.25
CA GLN A 164 2.12 16.05 -1.11
C GLN A 164 3.43 16.83 -1.27
N MET A 165 3.48 18.07 -0.77
CA MET A 165 4.70 18.89 -0.83
C MET A 165 5.83 18.28 -0.02
N PHE A 166 5.58 17.80 1.20
CA PHE A 166 6.56 17.08 1.99
C PHE A 166 7.04 15.82 1.30
N PHE A 167 6.13 15.07 0.66
CA PHE A 167 6.49 13.88 -0.09
C PHE A 167 7.42 14.20 -1.27
N GLN A 168 7.10 15.22 -2.06
CA GLN A 168 7.95 15.68 -3.17
C GLN A 168 9.34 16.13 -2.71
N ASN A 169 9.42 16.77 -1.54
CA ASN A 169 10.67 17.18 -0.91
C ASN A 169 11.41 16.03 -0.19
N LYS A 170 10.90 14.79 -0.28
CA LYS A 170 11.45 13.60 0.41
C LYS A 170 11.42 13.69 1.95
N GLU A 171 10.57 14.55 2.48
CA GLU A 171 10.33 14.69 3.93
C GLU A 171 9.21 13.72 4.36
N TYR A 172 9.44 12.43 4.14
CA TYR A 172 8.40 11.39 4.21
C TYR A 172 7.73 11.30 5.58
N GLY A 173 8.47 11.48 6.67
CA GLY A 173 7.89 11.51 8.02
C GLY A 173 6.85 12.62 8.19
N LYS A 174 7.16 13.84 7.73
CA LYS A 174 6.19 14.95 7.76
C LYS A 174 4.99 14.70 6.82
N ALA A 175 5.21 14.05 5.68
CA ALA A 175 4.13 13.65 4.78
C ALA A 175 3.18 12.65 5.46
N VAL A 176 3.73 11.63 6.12
CA VAL A 176 2.95 10.66 6.92
C VAL A 176 2.12 11.36 7.99
N ASP A 177 2.72 12.26 8.76
CA ASP A 177 2.00 13.00 9.82
C ASP A 177 0.85 13.84 9.26
N ALA A 178 1.08 14.55 8.14
CA ALA A 178 0.06 15.37 7.50
C ALA A 178 -1.10 14.52 6.95
N PHE A 179 -0.81 13.43 6.24
CA PHE A 179 -1.83 12.53 5.70
C PHE A 179 -2.59 11.78 6.80
N LYS A 180 -1.91 11.28 7.82
CA LYS A 180 -2.58 10.65 8.98
C LYS A 180 -3.55 11.61 9.65
N ARG A 181 -3.11 12.85 9.86
CA ARG A 181 -3.96 13.86 10.47
C ARG A 181 -5.18 14.20 9.60
N TYR A 182 -5.00 14.28 8.28
CA TYR A 182 -6.11 14.39 7.33
C TYR A 182 -7.10 13.23 7.49
N MET A 183 -6.60 12.00 7.57
CA MET A 183 -7.40 10.78 7.66
C MET A 183 -8.14 10.64 9.00
N SER A 184 -7.51 10.99 10.12
CA SER A 184 -8.11 10.87 11.46
C SER A 184 -8.89 12.12 11.91
N PHE A 185 -9.14 13.06 11.02
CA PHE A 185 -9.73 14.35 11.39
C PHE A 185 -11.13 14.24 12.00
N SER A 186 -11.98 13.35 11.47
CA SER A 186 -13.31 13.05 12.01
C SER A 186 -13.29 12.55 13.46
N GLU A 187 -12.18 11.93 13.87
CA GLU A 187 -12.01 11.40 15.22
C GLU A 187 -11.54 12.47 16.22
N THR A 188 -10.75 13.44 15.72
CA THR A 188 -10.15 14.49 16.55
C THR A 188 -11.03 15.73 16.68
N TYR A 189 -11.92 15.97 15.71
CA TYR A 189 -12.82 17.11 15.66
C TYR A 189 -14.24 16.67 15.28
N THR A 190 -14.98 16.13 16.25
CA THR A 190 -16.26 15.43 16.01
C THR A 190 -17.40 16.32 15.53
N ILE A 191 -17.27 17.66 15.59
CA ILE A 191 -18.26 18.61 15.00
C ILE A 191 -18.41 18.42 13.49
N VAL A 192 -17.37 17.92 12.84
CA VAL A 192 -17.36 17.67 11.39
C VAL A 192 -17.26 16.18 11.06
N ALA A 193 -17.56 15.31 12.05
CA ALA A 193 -17.35 13.87 11.88
C ALA A 193 -18.13 13.30 10.69
N GLU A 194 -19.38 13.71 10.51
CA GLU A 194 -20.22 13.22 9.39
C GLU A 194 -19.68 13.66 8.02
N GLU A 195 -19.14 14.88 7.92
CA GLU A 195 -18.62 15.43 6.66
C GLU A 195 -17.18 14.99 6.34
N THR A 196 -16.48 14.46 7.33
CA THR A 196 -15.04 14.13 7.21
C THR A 196 -14.72 12.67 7.54
N LYS A 197 -15.74 11.86 7.83
CA LYS A 197 -15.61 10.43 8.09
C LYS A 197 -14.93 9.74 6.88
N MET A 198 -14.02 8.85 7.16
CA MET A 198 -13.43 8.02 6.13
C MET A 198 -14.46 7.01 5.62
N ASP A 199 -14.75 7.09 4.33
CA ASP A 199 -15.62 6.15 3.64
C ASP A 199 -14.76 5.35 2.65
N PRO A 200 -14.66 4.02 2.77
CA PRO A 200 -13.92 3.19 1.83
C PRO A 200 -14.40 3.33 0.38
N GLU A 201 -15.68 3.62 0.17
CA GLU A 201 -16.27 3.78 -1.17
C GLU A 201 -16.01 5.19 -1.76
N ASP A 202 -15.48 6.14 -0.96
CA ASP A 202 -15.10 7.46 -1.45
C ASP A 202 -13.72 7.42 -2.09
N ALA A 203 -13.63 7.74 -3.38
CA ALA A 203 -12.39 7.73 -4.15
C ALA A 203 -11.29 8.63 -3.53
N ASN A 204 -11.65 9.76 -2.90
CA ASN A 204 -10.67 10.64 -2.26
C ASN A 204 -10.12 10.00 -0.99
N THR A 205 -10.95 9.28 -0.23
CA THR A 205 -10.51 8.51 0.94
C THR A 205 -9.51 7.44 0.53
N ALA A 206 -9.84 6.63 -0.49
CA ALA A 206 -8.97 5.58 -1.01
C ALA A 206 -7.64 6.15 -1.53
N LYS A 207 -7.70 7.24 -2.29
CA LYS A 207 -6.53 7.96 -2.80
C LYS A 207 -5.62 8.50 -1.69
N MET A 208 -6.20 9.12 -0.68
CA MET A 208 -5.43 9.64 0.46
C MET A 208 -4.83 8.52 1.30
N ALA A 209 -5.52 7.39 1.45
CA ALA A 209 -4.98 6.21 2.10
C ALA A 209 -3.79 5.64 1.31
N TYR A 210 -3.86 5.58 -0.02
CA TYR A 210 -2.74 5.18 -0.87
C TYR A 210 -1.52 6.08 -0.69
N PHE A 211 -1.69 7.42 -0.75
CA PHE A 211 -0.58 8.35 -0.51
C PHE A 211 -0.01 8.24 0.91
N THR A 212 -0.86 7.95 1.91
CA THR A 212 -0.41 7.67 3.28
C THR A 212 0.47 6.42 3.32
N CYS A 213 0.04 5.33 2.67
CA CYS A 213 0.81 4.10 2.58
C CYS A 213 2.14 4.31 1.83
N LEU A 214 2.12 5.05 0.73
CA LEU A 214 3.30 5.34 -0.07
C LEU A 214 4.32 6.16 0.73
N ALA A 215 3.88 7.21 1.43
CA ALA A 215 4.75 8.00 2.31
C ALA A 215 5.29 7.17 3.47
N ALA A 216 4.46 6.32 4.07
CA ALA A 216 4.83 5.43 5.15
C ALA A 216 5.87 4.38 4.69
N TYR A 217 5.76 3.85 3.48
CA TYR A 217 6.74 2.96 2.89
C TYR A 217 8.12 3.61 2.79
N PHE A 218 8.20 4.81 2.18
CA PHE A 218 9.47 5.53 2.06
C PHE A 218 10.03 5.97 3.41
N ASN A 219 9.16 6.18 4.42
CA ASN A 219 9.55 6.50 5.81
C ASN A 219 9.89 5.24 6.63
N LYS A 220 9.73 4.02 6.07
CA LYS A 220 9.84 2.73 6.77
C LYS A 220 8.90 2.58 7.97
N ASP A 221 7.78 3.31 7.95
CA ASP A 221 6.70 3.20 8.94
C ASP A 221 5.67 2.15 8.50
N TYR A 222 6.07 0.90 8.52
CA TYR A 222 5.23 -0.23 8.08
C TYR A 222 3.98 -0.41 8.94
N LYS A 223 4.00 0.06 10.18
CA LYS A 223 2.81 0.05 11.03
C LYS A 223 1.72 0.95 10.45
N THR A 224 2.05 2.18 10.10
CA THR A 224 1.11 3.10 9.45
C THR A 224 0.68 2.57 8.09
N LEU A 225 1.60 2.01 7.29
CA LEU A 225 1.28 1.37 6.01
C LEU A 225 0.21 0.28 6.20
N SER A 226 0.43 -0.67 7.10
CA SER A 226 -0.53 -1.76 7.37
C SER A 226 -1.88 -1.25 7.90
N GLN A 227 -1.89 -0.14 8.64
CA GLN A 227 -3.13 0.46 9.16
C GLN A 227 -4.01 1.01 8.03
N PHE A 228 -3.42 1.66 7.02
CA PHE A 228 -4.17 2.34 5.96
C PHE A 228 -4.30 1.51 4.67
N MET A 229 -3.56 0.42 4.53
CA MET A 229 -3.61 -0.46 3.36
C MET A 229 -5.03 -0.98 3.03
N PRO A 230 -5.88 -1.37 4.01
CA PRO A 230 -7.25 -1.80 3.71
C PRO A 230 -8.09 -0.72 3.00
N LEU A 231 -7.90 0.55 3.34
CA LEU A 231 -8.55 1.67 2.64
C LEU A 231 -7.91 1.96 1.28
N ALA A 232 -6.57 1.88 1.20
CA ALA A 232 -5.83 2.10 -0.04
C ALA A 232 -6.22 1.10 -1.14
N LYS A 233 -6.63 -0.12 -0.78
CA LYS A 233 -7.10 -1.16 -1.72
C LYS A 233 -8.38 -0.79 -2.48
N HIS A 234 -9.11 0.22 -2.05
CA HIS A 234 -10.25 0.77 -2.78
C HIS A 234 -9.82 1.81 -3.85
N TYR A 235 -8.52 2.15 -3.94
CA TYR A 235 -8.00 3.03 -4.98
C TYR A 235 -7.78 2.24 -6.28
N THR A 236 -8.85 2.11 -7.06
CA THR A 236 -8.90 1.27 -8.27
C THR A 236 -8.23 1.91 -9.49
N GLU A 237 -7.99 3.22 -9.49
CA GLU A 237 -7.29 3.90 -10.58
C GLU A 237 -5.85 3.39 -10.76
N ASP A 238 -5.26 2.80 -9.71
CA ASP A 238 -3.87 2.32 -9.72
C ASP A 238 -3.69 1.11 -8.79
N ILE A 239 -4.62 0.14 -8.89
CA ILE A 239 -4.66 -1.03 -8.02
C ILE A 239 -3.37 -1.86 -8.09
N ASP A 240 -2.73 -1.90 -9.24
CA ASP A 240 -1.48 -2.65 -9.42
C ASP A 240 -0.34 -2.05 -8.59
N GLN A 241 -0.22 -0.71 -8.55
CA GLN A 241 0.75 -0.06 -7.67
C GLN A 241 0.43 -0.27 -6.19
N VAL A 242 -0.86 -0.26 -5.81
CA VAL A 242 -1.29 -0.57 -4.43
C VAL A 242 -0.89 -1.99 -4.06
N ASN A 243 -1.14 -2.96 -4.92
CA ASN A 243 -0.78 -4.36 -4.73
C ASN A 243 0.75 -4.53 -4.64
N GLN A 244 1.50 -3.89 -5.53
CA GLN A 244 2.96 -3.93 -5.50
C GLN A 244 3.52 -3.31 -4.21
N LEU A 245 2.95 -2.21 -3.75
CA LEU A 245 3.34 -1.56 -2.51
C LEU A 245 3.11 -2.47 -1.30
N GLU A 246 1.97 -3.15 -1.22
CA GLU A 246 1.66 -4.12 -0.16
C GLU A 246 2.65 -5.29 -0.16
N MET A 247 2.88 -5.89 -1.32
CA MET A 247 3.79 -7.03 -1.48
C MET A 247 5.22 -6.65 -1.08
N THR A 248 5.70 -5.49 -1.54
CA THR A 248 7.04 -5.01 -1.21
C THR A 248 7.18 -4.71 0.28
N ALA A 249 6.13 -4.13 0.91
CA ALA A 249 6.14 -3.87 2.34
C ALA A 249 6.25 -5.15 3.18
N TYR A 250 5.59 -6.24 2.80
CA TYR A 250 5.76 -7.54 3.47
C TYR A 250 7.18 -8.11 3.31
N ILE A 251 7.77 -7.98 2.11
CA ILE A 251 9.16 -8.41 1.88
C ILE A 251 10.12 -7.63 2.78
N GLU A 252 10.01 -6.33 2.83
CA GLU A 252 10.87 -5.45 3.64
C GLU A 252 10.75 -5.71 5.15
N GLN A 253 9.57 -6.16 5.59
CA GLN A 253 9.33 -6.56 6.98
C GLN A 253 9.78 -7.99 7.28
N GLY A 254 10.13 -8.79 6.26
CA GLY A 254 10.36 -10.22 6.41
C GLY A 254 9.10 -11.01 6.75
N ASP A 255 7.91 -10.43 6.53
CA ASP A 255 6.63 -11.10 6.77
C ASP A 255 6.24 -11.98 5.58
N THR A 256 6.83 -13.16 5.56
CA THR A 256 6.57 -14.16 4.52
C THR A 256 5.11 -14.61 4.47
N ILE A 257 4.44 -14.70 5.63
CA ILE A 257 3.04 -15.15 5.70
C ILE A 257 2.12 -14.07 5.10
N GLY A 258 2.34 -12.81 5.47
CA GLY A 258 1.63 -11.67 4.88
C GLY A 258 1.83 -11.62 3.37
N TRP A 259 3.06 -11.77 2.90
CA TRP A 259 3.40 -11.81 1.47
C TRP A 259 2.67 -12.93 0.72
N LEU A 260 2.68 -14.17 1.25
CA LEU A 260 1.98 -15.31 0.65
C LEU A 260 0.46 -15.08 0.58
N ASN A 261 -0.15 -14.60 1.67
CA ASN A 261 -1.59 -14.36 1.72
C ASN A 261 -2.03 -13.25 0.77
N ALA A 262 -1.30 -12.15 0.73
CA ALA A 262 -1.57 -11.04 -0.19
C ALA A 262 -1.37 -11.49 -1.65
N GLY A 263 -0.26 -12.17 -1.94
CA GLY A 263 0.03 -12.68 -3.28
C GLY A 263 -1.00 -13.68 -3.78
N LYS A 264 -1.42 -14.63 -2.96
CA LYS A 264 -2.50 -15.57 -3.29
C LYS A 264 -3.80 -14.83 -3.64
N LYS A 265 -4.20 -13.86 -2.82
CA LYS A 265 -5.41 -13.08 -3.08
C LYS A 265 -5.33 -12.36 -4.43
N ILE A 266 -4.23 -11.68 -4.73
CA ILE A 266 -4.03 -10.97 -6.01
C ILE A 266 -4.11 -11.95 -7.18
N VAL A 267 -3.45 -13.11 -7.08
CA VAL A 267 -3.46 -14.14 -8.12
C VAL A 267 -4.87 -14.69 -8.35
N PHE A 268 -5.61 -15.00 -7.29
CA PHE A 268 -6.94 -15.62 -7.43
C PHE A 268 -8.02 -14.63 -7.86
N ASP A 269 -7.86 -13.34 -7.54
CA ASP A 269 -8.77 -12.29 -8.03
C ASP A 269 -8.64 -12.10 -9.56
N ASN A 270 -7.43 -12.25 -10.12
CA ASN A 270 -7.18 -12.19 -11.56
C ASN A 270 -5.98 -13.06 -11.97
N PRO A 271 -6.17 -14.40 -12.17
CA PRO A 271 -5.07 -15.33 -12.41
C PRO A 271 -4.27 -15.06 -13.70
N LYS A 272 -4.95 -14.59 -14.76
CA LYS A 272 -4.30 -14.38 -16.08
C LYS A 272 -3.32 -13.22 -16.04
N ASP A 273 -3.73 -12.09 -15.49
CA ASP A 273 -2.88 -10.89 -15.43
C ASP A 273 -1.75 -11.04 -14.40
N ASN A 274 -1.94 -11.91 -13.39
CA ASN A 274 -1.00 -12.15 -12.31
C ASN A 274 -0.21 -13.46 -12.44
N ALA A 275 -0.10 -14.02 -13.65
CA ALA A 275 0.68 -15.23 -13.91
C ALA A 275 2.15 -15.15 -13.43
N PRO A 276 2.89 -14.03 -13.60
CA PRO A 276 4.25 -13.92 -13.07
C PRO A 276 4.30 -13.98 -11.53
N LEU A 277 3.30 -13.44 -10.84
CA LEU A 277 3.22 -13.54 -9.38
C LEU A 277 2.90 -14.97 -8.95
N ALA A 278 1.99 -15.67 -9.65
CA ALA A 278 1.70 -17.08 -9.41
C ALA A 278 2.97 -17.94 -9.54
N GLN A 279 3.80 -17.68 -10.55
CA GLN A 279 5.09 -18.34 -10.72
C GLN A 279 6.04 -18.09 -9.55
N ASN A 280 6.12 -16.86 -9.04
CA ASN A 280 6.96 -16.53 -7.88
C ASN A 280 6.49 -17.24 -6.60
N LEU A 281 5.17 -17.32 -6.38
CA LEU A 281 4.60 -18.05 -5.24
C LEU A 281 4.88 -19.56 -5.34
N LEU A 282 4.73 -20.14 -6.51
CA LEU A 282 5.08 -21.55 -6.77
C LEU A 282 6.56 -21.79 -6.53
N ALA A 283 7.43 -20.94 -7.06
CA ALA A 283 8.89 -21.05 -6.85
C ALA A 283 9.24 -20.99 -5.35
N TYR A 284 8.54 -20.16 -4.56
CA TYR A 284 8.73 -20.13 -3.12
C TYR A 284 8.41 -21.49 -2.47
N TYR A 285 7.23 -22.08 -2.78
CA TYR A 285 6.83 -23.38 -2.22
C TYR A 285 7.78 -24.51 -2.65
N PHE A 286 8.20 -24.56 -3.92
CA PHE A 286 9.18 -25.52 -4.42
C PHE A 286 10.53 -25.37 -3.72
N ASN A 287 11.04 -24.15 -3.56
CA ASN A 287 12.33 -23.89 -2.89
C ASN A 287 12.31 -24.25 -1.39
N LYS A 288 11.14 -24.24 -0.77
CA LYS A 288 10.95 -24.68 0.62
C LYS A 288 10.71 -26.17 0.76
N ASN A 289 10.61 -26.91 -0.35
CA ASN A 289 10.16 -28.31 -0.39
C ASN A 289 8.83 -28.52 0.36
N ASP A 290 7.94 -27.53 0.29
CA ASP A 290 6.61 -27.60 0.89
C ASP A 290 5.64 -28.26 -0.08
N GLU A 291 5.66 -29.59 -0.12
CA GLU A 291 4.80 -30.39 -1.01
C GLU A 291 3.32 -30.12 -0.77
N LYS A 292 2.93 -29.92 0.48
CA LYS A 292 1.54 -29.65 0.85
C LYS A 292 1.12 -28.27 0.35
N GLY A 293 1.88 -27.23 0.67
CA GLY A 293 1.60 -25.86 0.22
C GLY A 293 1.62 -25.74 -1.30
N THR A 294 2.54 -26.44 -1.97
CA THR A 294 2.60 -26.53 -3.43
C THR A 294 1.29 -27.11 -4.01
N SER A 295 0.86 -28.26 -3.49
CA SER A 295 -0.34 -28.96 -4.00
C SER A 295 -1.62 -28.17 -3.73
N GLU A 296 -1.74 -27.54 -2.54
CA GLU A 296 -2.87 -26.69 -2.19
C GLU A 296 -2.94 -25.46 -3.10
N PHE A 297 -1.81 -24.78 -3.31
CA PHE A 297 -1.78 -23.59 -4.16
C PHE A 297 -2.09 -23.91 -5.63
N ILE A 298 -1.52 -25.00 -6.18
CA ILE A 298 -1.83 -25.44 -7.54
C ILE A 298 -3.31 -25.74 -7.68
N LYS A 299 -3.91 -26.43 -6.71
CA LYS A 299 -5.34 -26.73 -6.72
C LYS A 299 -6.17 -25.46 -6.73
N GLU A 300 -5.89 -24.52 -5.81
CA GLU A 300 -6.61 -23.24 -5.72
C GLU A 300 -6.46 -22.43 -7.03
N LEU A 301 -5.27 -22.44 -7.65
CA LEU A 301 -5.01 -21.76 -8.93
C LEU A 301 -5.81 -22.38 -10.08
N LEU A 302 -5.87 -23.71 -10.17
CA LEU A 302 -6.63 -24.43 -11.20
C LEU A 302 -8.14 -24.40 -10.94
N ASP A 303 -8.58 -24.26 -9.70
CA ASP A 303 -9.98 -24.01 -9.36
C ASP A 303 -10.42 -22.60 -9.81
N ALA A 304 -9.53 -21.60 -9.73
CA ALA A 304 -9.77 -20.23 -10.18
C ALA A 304 -9.64 -20.07 -11.71
N ASP A 305 -8.64 -20.72 -12.32
CA ASP A 305 -8.41 -20.74 -13.78
C ASP A 305 -7.96 -22.13 -14.23
N PRO A 306 -8.89 -23.01 -14.67
CA PRO A 306 -8.56 -24.36 -15.16
C PRO A 306 -7.63 -24.38 -16.39
N GLU A 307 -7.57 -23.28 -17.14
CA GLU A 307 -6.70 -23.11 -18.31
C GLU A 307 -5.36 -22.44 -17.98
N SER A 308 -5.07 -22.17 -16.71
CA SER A 308 -3.80 -21.56 -16.30
C SER A 308 -2.61 -22.37 -16.80
N ALA A 309 -1.81 -21.80 -17.72
CA ALA A 309 -0.59 -22.45 -18.22
C ALA A 309 0.36 -22.81 -17.08
N ILE A 310 0.58 -21.86 -16.16
CA ILE A 310 1.46 -22.03 -14.98
C ILE A 310 0.90 -23.07 -14.01
N GLY A 311 -0.40 -23.04 -13.73
CA GLY A 311 -1.06 -24.04 -12.87
C GLY A 311 -0.95 -25.44 -13.41
N ASN A 312 -1.25 -25.62 -14.70
CA ASN A 312 -1.12 -26.91 -15.39
C ASN A 312 0.34 -27.36 -15.45
N TYR A 313 1.27 -26.49 -15.80
CA TYR A 313 2.72 -26.81 -15.80
C TYR A 313 3.20 -27.27 -14.43
N ALA A 314 2.87 -26.55 -13.37
CA ALA A 314 3.26 -26.89 -12.01
C ALA A 314 2.68 -28.24 -11.55
N ASN A 315 1.42 -28.52 -11.90
CA ASN A 315 0.82 -29.84 -11.61
C ASN A 315 1.53 -30.97 -12.37
N GLY A 316 1.86 -30.73 -13.63
CA GLY A 316 2.70 -31.64 -14.42
C GLY A 316 4.03 -31.94 -13.74
N LEU A 317 4.73 -30.94 -13.18
CA LEU A 317 5.99 -31.13 -12.45
C LEU A 317 5.80 -31.98 -11.19
N VAL A 318 4.74 -31.74 -10.41
CA VAL A 318 4.44 -32.55 -9.21
C VAL A 318 4.22 -34.00 -9.58
N LEU A 319 3.42 -34.26 -10.64
CA LEU A 319 3.16 -35.62 -11.12
C LEU A 319 4.39 -36.29 -11.71
N MET A 320 5.22 -35.55 -12.45
CA MET A 320 6.48 -36.04 -12.99
C MET A 320 7.44 -36.47 -11.88
N ASN A 321 7.57 -35.67 -10.82
CA ASN A 321 8.40 -35.99 -9.65
C ASN A 321 7.85 -37.24 -8.92
N ALA A 322 6.55 -37.44 -8.90
CA ALA A 322 5.90 -38.65 -8.40
C ALA A 322 5.99 -39.84 -9.36
N LYS A 323 6.73 -39.72 -10.49
CA LYS A 323 6.83 -40.73 -11.58
C LYS A 323 5.52 -41.11 -12.23
N LYS A 324 4.49 -40.27 -12.12
CA LYS A 324 3.18 -40.44 -12.78
C LYS A 324 3.24 -39.79 -14.17
N TYR A 325 4.14 -40.28 -15.01
CA TYR A 325 4.51 -39.61 -16.27
C TYR A 325 3.32 -39.45 -17.23
N ALA A 326 2.46 -40.46 -17.34
CA ALA A 326 1.30 -40.39 -18.23
C ALA A 326 0.27 -39.31 -17.82
N GLU A 327 0.06 -39.14 -16.50
CA GLU A 327 -0.75 -38.04 -15.98
C GLU A 327 -0.07 -36.70 -16.19
N ALA A 328 1.25 -36.64 -15.95
CA ALA A 328 2.04 -35.41 -16.11
C ALA A 328 1.99 -34.86 -17.55
N ILE A 329 2.08 -35.74 -18.57
CA ILE A 329 1.99 -35.37 -19.99
C ILE A 329 0.70 -34.61 -20.24
N THR A 330 -0.45 -35.11 -19.75
CA THR A 330 -1.74 -34.45 -19.97
C THR A 330 -1.76 -33.01 -19.42
N TYR A 331 -1.10 -32.75 -18.31
CA TYR A 331 -1.01 -31.40 -17.73
C TYR A 331 0.00 -30.53 -18.46
N PHE A 332 1.12 -31.08 -18.93
CA PHE A 332 2.05 -30.34 -19.78
C PHE A 332 1.44 -29.96 -21.12
N GLU A 333 0.65 -30.86 -21.73
CA GLU A 333 -0.10 -30.56 -22.97
C GLU A 333 -1.12 -29.43 -22.73
N LYS A 334 -1.89 -29.47 -21.63
CA LYS A 334 -2.79 -28.36 -21.28
C LYS A 334 -2.04 -27.02 -21.08
N ALA A 335 -0.86 -27.05 -20.47
CA ALA A 335 -0.03 -25.86 -20.32
C ALA A 335 0.42 -25.32 -21.66
N ALA A 336 0.83 -26.21 -22.60
CA ALA A 336 1.23 -25.85 -23.96
C ALA A 336 0.06 -25.36 -24.84
N ASP A 337 -1.14 -25.90 -24.62
CA ASP A 337 -2.37 -25.44 -25.30
C ASP A 337 -2.76 -24.04 -24.82
N ALA A 338 -2.61 -23.75 -23.53
CA ALA A 338 -2.90 -22.45 -22.94
C ALA A 338 -1.86 -21.37 -23.31
N ASP A 339 -0.59 -21.76 -23.43
CA ASP A 339 0.50 -20.92 -23.87
C ASP A 339 1.38 -21.67 -24.88
N PRO A 340 1.14 -21.50 -26.21
CA PRO A 340 1.90 -22.17 -27.26
C PRO A 340 3.40 -21.79 -27.33
N GLU A 341 3.82 -20.77 -26.60
CA GLU A 341 5.23 -20.36 -26.50
C GLU A 341 5.91 -20.92 -25.21
N TYR A 342 5.19 -21.68 -24.40
CA TYR A 342 5.72 -22.23 -23.15
C TYR A 342 6.65 -23.44 -23.41
N SER A 343 7.86 -23.15 -23.84
CA SER A 343 8.88 -24.15 -24.21
C SER A 343 9.10 -25.24 -23.17
N ASP A 344 9.13 -24.90 -21.88
CA ASP A 344 9.35 -25.87 -20.80
C ASP A 344 8.22 -26.91 -20.68
N ALA A 345 6.99 -26.56 -21.07
CA ALA A 345 5.87 -27.50 -21.07
C ALA A 345 6.11 -28.61 -22.13
N TYR A 346 6.48 -28.21 -23.34
CA TYR A 346 6.87 -29.16 -24.41
C TYR A 346 8.08 -29.99 -23.99
N TYR A 347 9.11 -29.36 -23.44
CA TYR A 347 10.31 -30.08 -22.98
C TYR A 347 9.97 -31.18 -21.98
N ASN A 348 9.20 -30.86 -20.94
CA ASN A 348 8.86 -31.83 -19.90
C ASN A 348 7.86 -32.90 -20.37
N ALA A 349 6.97 -32.61 -21.30
CA ALA A 349 6.15 -33.63 -21.95
C ALA A 349 7.02 -34.66 -22.71
N GLY A 350 7.99 -34.18 -23.51
CA GLY A 350 8.95 -35.06 -24.17
C GLY A 350 9.82 -35.86 -23.21
N VAL A 351 10.25 -35.26 -22.09
CA VAL A 351 10.99 -35.97 -21.03
C VAL A 351 10.13 -37.05 -20.39
N CYS A 352 8.83 -36.79 -20.14
CA CYS A 352 7.93 -37.81 -19.58
C CYS A 352 7.76 -39.02 -20.52
N HIS A 353 7.56 -38.80 -21.82
CA HIS A 353 7.55 -39.89 -22.80
C HIS A 353 8.85 -40.68 -22.82
N SER A 354 10.00 -40.00 -22.79
CA SER A 354 11.31 -40.64 -22.72
C SER A 354 11.47 -41.48 -21.42
N ASN A 355 10.95 -40.98 -20.29
CA ASN A 355 10.98 -41.71 -19.03
C ASN A 355 10.07 -42.95 -19.05
N ILE A 356 8.90 -42.88 -19.67
CA ILE A 356 8.04 -44.03 -19.85
C ILE A 356 8.76 -45.11 -20.70
N GLY A 357 9.39 -44.70 -21.81
CA GLY A 357 10.16 -45.62 -22.64
C GLY A 357 11.36 -46.23 -21.87
N TYR A 358 12.06 -45.41 -21.07
CA TYR A 358 13.15 -45.90 -20.20
C TYR A 358 12.64 -46.91 -19.16
N ASP A 359 11.53 -46.62 -18.47
CA ASP A 359 10.98 -47.54 -17.46
C ASP A 359 10.50 -48.86 -18.08
N ILE A 360 9.92 -48.85 -19.30
CA ILE A 360 9.62 -50.06 -20.05
C ILE A 360 10.89 -50.86 -20.30
N ASN A 361 11.94 -50.22 -20.85
CA ASN A 361 13.20 -50.87 -21.15
C ASN A 361 13.88 -51.48 -19.89
N GLU A 362 13.94 -50.76 -18.78
CA GLU A 362 14.46 -51.26 -17.52
C GLU A 362 13.66 -52.47 -17.00
N SER A 363 12.34 -52.46 -17.23
CA SER A 363 11.47 -53.55 -16.81
C SER A 363 11.79 -54.88 -17.55
N LEU A 364 12.53 -54.82 -18.66
CA LEU A 364 12.90 -56.03 -19.44
C LEU A 364 14.11 -56.75 -18.87
N ASN A 365 14.93 -56.06 -18.07
CA ASN A 365 16.18 -56.61 -17.49
C ASN A 365 15.87 -57.85 -16.63
N GLY A 366 16.54 -58.96 -16.92
CA GLY A 366 16.42 -60.22 -16.18
C GLY A 366 15.17 -61.02 -16.43
N LYS A 367 14.26 -60.58 -17.31
CA LYS A 367 13.05 -61.33 -17.68
C LYS A 367 13.34 -62.37 -18.77
N LYS A 368 12.89 -63.61 -18.54
CA LYS A 368 12.92 -64.63 -19.59
C LYS A 368 11.76 -64.41 -20.55
N MET A 369 12.05 -64.07 -21.79
CA MET A 369 11.11 -63.78 -22.83
C MET A 369 11.46 -64.51 -24.11
N THR A 370 10.42 -64.83 -24.93
CA THR A 370 10.64 -65.28 -26.32
C THR A 370 11.10 -64.10 -27.17
N VAL A 371 11.79 -64.37 -28.28
CA VAL A 371 12.24 -63.32 -29.23
C VAL A 371 11.05 -62.46 -29.71
N ALA A 372 9.90 -63.06 -29.93
CA ALA A 372 8.71 -62.30 -30.33
C ALA A 372 8.22 -61.31 -29.25
N GLN A 373 8.21 -61.79 -27.98
CA GLN A 373 7.85 -60.93 -26.83
C GLN A 373 8.85 -59.80 -26.65
N GLN A 374 10.17 -60.09 -26.71
CA GLN A 374 11.21 -59.07 -26.60
C GLN A 374 11.08 -58.04 -27.70
N LYS A 375 10.88 -58.45 -28.95
CA LYS A 375 10.65 -57.53 -30.08
C LYS A 375 9.43 -56.63 -29.87
N ALA A 376 8.33 -57.18 -29.34
CA ALA A 376 7.11 -56.43 -29.07
C ALA A 376 7.33 -55.37 -27.97
N GLU A 377 8.06 -55.70 -26.92
CA GLU A 377 8.37 -54.75 -25.84
C GLU A 377 9.36 -53.65 -26.31
N ILE A 378 10.38 -54.01 -27.08
CA ILE A 378 11.27 -53.00 -27.68
C ILE A 378 10.51 -52.04 -28.60
N GLN A 379 9.49 -52.54 -29.29
CA GLN A 379 8.62 -51.66 -30.12
C GLN A 379 7.88 -50.67 -29.26
N LYS A 380 7.35 -51.02 -28.06
CA LYS A 380 6.72 -50.08 -27.14
C LYS A 380 7.70 -48.99 -26.68
N VAL A 381 8.96 -49.36 -26.41
CA VAL A 381 10.03 -48.39 -26.10
C VAL A 381 10.19 -47.38 -27.25
N LYS A 382 10.31 -47.89 -28.48
CA LYS A 382 10.44 -47.03 -29.68
C LYS A 382 9.22 -46.12 -29.86
N ASP A 383 8.02 -46.66 -29.61
CA ASP A 383 6.78 -45.91 -29.76
C ASP A 383 6.74 -44.69 -28.79
N GLU A 384 7.21 -44.87 -27.53
CA GLU A 384 7.26 -43.77 -26.57
C GLU A 384 8.32 -42.71 -26.95
N TYR A 385 9.50 -43.13 -27.39
CA TYR A 385 10.51 -42.17 -27.89
C TYR A 385 10.04 -41.46 -29.18
N ALA A 386 9.29 -42.13 -30.05
CA ALA A 386 8.68 -41.51 -31.24
C ALA A 386 7.65 -40.42 -30.85
N LYS A 387 6.89 -40.65 -29.76
CA LYS A 387 5.98 -39.62 -29.22
C LYS A 387 6.75 -38.42 -28.59
N ALA A 388 7.94 -38.64 -28.07
CA ALA A 388 8.77 -37.55 -27.53
C ALA A 388 9.34 -36.62 -28.60
N GLU A 389 9.59 -37.14 -29.84
CA GLU A 389 10.23 -36.38 -30.92
C GLU A 389 9.53 -35.03 -31.21
N PRO A 390 8.19 -34.98 -31.49
CA PRO A 390 7.51 -33.73 -31.82
C PRO A 390 7.60 -32.68 -30.71
N PHE A 391 7.61 -33.07 -29.45
CA PHE A 391 7.76 -32.16 -28.34
C PHE A 391 9.14 -31.51 -28.32
N PHE A 392 10.21 -32.26 -28.49
CA PHE A 392 11.58 -31.69 -28.54
C PHE A 392 11.83 -30.89 -29.81
N LEU A 393 11.20 -31.24 -30.94
CA LEU A 393 11.24 -30.42 -32.15
C LEU A 393 10.56 -29.06 -31.91
N ARG A 394 9.45 -29.04 -31.18
CA ARG A 394 8.80 -27.77 -30.83
C ARG A 394 9.69 -26.92 -29.91
N VAL A 395 10.42 -27.51 -28.97
CA VAL A 395 11.43 -26.78 -28.16
C VAL A 395 12.54 -26.21 -29.07
N LYS A 396 13.01 -26.95 -30.08
CA LYS A 396 13.99 -26.47 -31.07
C LYS A 396 13.46 -25.25 -31.85
N GLU A 397 12.19 -25.25 -32.20
CA GLU A 397 11.55 -24.11 -32.89
C GLU A 397 11.47 -22.87 -32.00
N LEU A 398 11.08 -23.04 -30.71
CA LEU A 398 10.90 -21.95 -29.76
C LEU A 398 12.22 -21.39 -29.22
N GLU A 399 13.22 -22.25 -29.03
CA GLU A 399 14.54 -21.90 -28.49
C GLU A 399 15.69 -22.38 -29.38
N PRO A 400 15.80 -21.96 -30.64
CA PRO A 400 16.81 -22.46 -31.57
C PRO A 400 18.25 -22.23 -31.06
N GLU A 401 18.47 -21.12 -30.34
CA GLU A 401 19.79 -20.76 -29.79
C GLU A 401 20.22 -21.66 -28.61
N ASN A 402 19.28 -22.34 -27.97
CA ASN A 402 19.53 -23.18 -26.80
C ASN A 402 19.69 -24.66 -27.19
N ALA A 403 20.61 -24.95 -28.12
CA ALA A 403 20.80 -26.30 -28.67
C ALA A 403 21.03 -27.37 -27.57
N HIS A 404 21.74 -27.03 -26.50
CA HIS A 404 21.96 -27.97 -25.38
C HIS A 404 20.69 -28.49 -24.72
N LYS A 405 19.60 -27.68 -24.71
CA LYS A 405 18.31 -28.10 -24.15
C LYS A 405 17.63 -29.19 -24.94
N TRP A 406 17.63 -29.11 -26.24
CA TRP A 406 16.86 -30.00 -27.13
C TRP A 406 17.68 -30.99 -27.93
N ALA A 407 18.93 -30.65 -28.36
CA ALA A 407 19.70 -31.52 -29.26
C ALA A 407 20.11 -32.82 -28.57
N SER A 408 20.52 -32.79 -27.28
CA SER A 408 20.83 -34.01 -26.54
C SER A 408 19.66 -34.97 -26.38
N ARG A 409 18.43 -34.38 -26.23
CA ARG A 409 17.20 -35.16 -26.16
C ARG A 409 16.85 -35.79 -27.49
N LEU A 410 16.93 -35.01 -28.57
CA LEU A 410 16.69 -35.50 -29.94
C LEU A 410 17.76 -36.53 -30.35
N SER A 411 19.04 -36.36 -30.01
CA SER A 411 20.06 -37.38 -30.23
C SER A 411 19.70 -38.72 -29.58
N THR A 412 19.28 -38.70 -28.30
CA THR A 412 18.81 -39.89 -27.59
C THR A 412 17.58 -40.53 -28.29
N VAL A 413 16.61 -39.72 -28.70
CA VAL A 413 15.41 -40.20 -29.42
C VAL A 413 15.86 -40.91 -30.71
N TYR A 414 16.69 -40.28 -31.54
CA TYR A 414 17.13 -40.83 -32.82
C TYR A 414 18.02 -42.07 -32.64
N TYR A 415 18.82 -42.14 -31.59
CA TYR A 415 19.56 -43.34 -31.21
C TYR A 415 18.63 -44.54 -30.97
N ILE A 416 17.56 -44.35 -30.18
CA ILE A 416 16.60 -45.42 -29.87
C ILE A 416 15.75 -45.81 -31.12
N LEU A 417 15.42 -44.83 -31.95
CA LEU A 417 14.71 -45.04 -33.20
C LEU A 417 15.60 -45.62 -34.33
N GLU A 418 16.91 -45.73 -34.09
CA GLU A 418 17.91 -46.19 -35.07
C GLU A 418 18.04 -45.27 -36.29
N ASP A 419 17.69 -43.96 -36.16
CA ASP A 419 17.88 -42.95 -37.20
C ASP A 419 19.29 -42.32 -37.05
N LYS A 420 20.30 -43.04 -37.61
CA LYS A 420 21.70 -42.62 -37.53
C LYS A 420 21.98 -41.25 -38.19
N ALA A 421 21.23 -40.90 -39.21
CA ALA A 421 21.46 -39.66 -39.94
C ALA A 421 21.05 -38.45 -39.09
N LYS A 422 19.84 -38.47 -38.53
CA LYS A 422 19.37 -37.42 -37.63
C LYS A 422 20.16 -37.36 -36.34
N GLN A 423 20.55 -38.53 -35.77
CA GLN A 423 21.42 -38.61 -34.61
C GLN A 423 22.73 -37.84 -34.85
N ALA A 424 23.45 -38.16 -35.91
CA ALA A 424 24.75 -37.53 -36.28
C ALA A 424 24.61 -35.98 -36.49
N GLU A 425 23.43 -35.51 -36.93
CA GLU A 425 23.15 -34.09 -37.06
C GLU A 425 23.09 -33.42 -35.65
N MET A 426 22.42 -34.09 -34.69
CA MET A 426 22.32 -33.59 -33.32
C MET A 426 23.65 -33.60 -32.59
N ASP A 427 24.40 -34.71 -32.71
CA ASP A 427 25.72 -34.87 -32.11
C ASP A 427 26.70 -33.78 -32.58
N LYS A 428 26.67 -33.46 -33.89
CA LYS A 428 27.44 -32.36 -34.45
C LYS A 428 27.13 -31.00 -33.85
N LEU A 429 25.84 -30.74 -33.51
CA LEU A 429 25.43 -29.48 -32.85
C LEU A 429 25.94 -29.42 -31.39
N LEU A 430 26.14 -30.57 -30.77
CA LEU A 430 26.68 -30.69 -29.41
C LEU A 430 28.19 -30.60 -29.37
N GLY A 431 28.88 -30.67 -30.53
CA GLY A 431 30.34 -30.67 -30.62
C GLY A 431 30.96 -32.06 -30.41
N GLU A 432 30.16 -33.12 -30.56
CA GLU A 432 30.58 -34.53 -30.44
C GLU A 432 30.90 -35.16 -31.82
#